data_e8c1a81b56886c9bdcff2a478f80e853
#
_entry.id   e8c1a81b56886c9bdcff2a478f80e853
#
_cell.length_a   1.000
_cell.length_b   1.000
_cell.length_c   1.000
_cell.angle_alpha   90.00
_cell.angle_beta   90.00
_cell.angle_gamma   90.00
#
_symmetry.space_group_name_H-M   'P 1'
#
loop_
_entity.id
_entity.type
_entity.pdbx_description
1 polymer ?
#
loop_
_entity_poly.entity_id
_entity_poly.type
_entity_poly.pdbx_seq_one_letter_code
_entity_poly.pdbx_strand_id
1 'polypeptide(L)'
;MLNFDYFANDYPHDYMTEITDYINNDFKALDSQETIDNVQDFFAEVNFSHFPVVEESIYIGSIASEDAETFDSDKKITHYRYTLEGFYARTNMIWLDIMEVFARNHTNIIPVLDDENKYVGYYEITDIIKFFNETPFLKEQGGIIIVEKAISDYSMSQVAQIVESNGGRLLGAFISDTTASTIQITVKIGLGGMNEIIQTFRRYGYEIISEHQEDNFLNSLKERSDYLDKYLNM
;
A
#
# COMPACT_ATOMS: atom_id res chain seq x y z
N MET A 1 28.01 25.52 23.89
CA MET A 1 28.39 24.34 23.07
C MET A 1 27.78 23.14 23.75
N LEU A 2 26.52 22.84 23.42
CA LEU A 2 25.75 21.73 24.03
C LEU A 2 25.92 20.53 23.11
N ASN A 3 26.45 19.45 23.66
CA ASN A 3 26.68 18.17 23.01
C ASN A 3 25.33 17.51 22.69
N PHE A 4 25.05 17.27 21.40
CA PHE A 4 23.87 16.58 20.88
C PHE A 4 24.09 15.06 20.67
N ASP A 5 25.04 14.46 21.37
CA ASP A 5 25.45 13.04 21.17
C ASP A 5 24.77 12.03 22.12
N TYR A 6 23.53 12.28 22.58
CA TYR A 6 22.93 11.40 23.60
C TYR A 6 21.69 10.61 23.14
N PHE A 7 21.39 10.50 21.83
CA PHE A 7 20.27 9.67 21.34
C PHE A 7 20.62 8.74 20.16
N ALA A 8 21.88 8.42 19.99
CA ALA A 8 22.29 7.36 19.06
C ALA A 8 22.78 6.16 19.85
N ASN A 9 22.05 5.07 19.85
CA ASN A 9 22.32 3.71 20.35
C ASN A 9 21.52 3.32 21.59
N ASP A 10 20.38 2.66 21.35
CA ASP A 10 19.93 1.47 22.08
C ASP A 10 18.60 0.89 21.53
N TYR A 11 18.36 1.00 20.22
CA TYR A 11 17.38 0.12 19.57
C TYR A 11 18.18 -0.90 18.76
N PRO A 12 17.99 -2.21 19.01
CA PRO A 12 18.58 -3.21 18.15
C PRO A 12 18.07 -3.01 16.72
N HIS A 13 19.00 -2.84 15.77
CA HIS A 13 18.76 -2.71 14.34
C HIS A 13 18.05 -3.91 13.69
N ASP A 14 17.53 -4.84 14.49
CA ASP A 14 17.02 -6.15 14.09
C ASP A 14 15.51 -6.20 13.76
N TYR A 15 14.81 -5.05 13.70
CA TYR A 15 13.34 -5.05 13.50
C TYR A 15 12.80 -4.14 12.39
N MET A 16 13.63 -3.50 11.60
CA MET A 16 13.17 -2.84 10.37
C MET A 16 13.56 -3.71 9.17
N THR A 17 12.65 -4.56 8.72
CA THR A 17 12.73 -5.16 7.39
C THR A 17 12.75 -4.02 6.39
N GLU A 18 13.84 -3.88 5.65
CA GLU A 18 13.93 -2.89 4.58
C GLU A 18 13.18 -3.40 3.35
N ILE A 19 12.64 -2.50 2.54
CA ILE A 19 11.96 -2.90 1.30
C ILE A 19 12.91 -3.65 0.37
N THR A 20 14.20 -3.36 0.44
CA THR A 20 15.25 -4.04 -0.33
C THR A 20 15.40 -5.52 -0.01
N ASP A 21 14.97 -5.97 1.18
CA ASP A 21 14.96 -7.39 1.54
C ASP A 21 13.95 -8.22 0.71
N TYR A 22 13.02 -7.54 0.04
CA TYR A 22 12.01 -8.16 -0.83
C TYR A 22 12.41 -8.15 -2.31
N ILE A 23 13.65 -7.73 -2.65
CA ILE A 23 14.12 -7.84 -4.03
C ILE A 23 14.29 -9.32 -4.36
N ASN A 24 13.46 -9.78 -5.30
CA ASN A 24 13.48 -11.15 -5.79
C ASN A 24 14.47 -11.29 -6.97
N ASN A 25 15.23 -12.39 -6.98
CA ASN A 25 16.23 -12.71 -8.00
C ASN A 25 16.06 -14.14 -8.53
N ASP A 26 14.90 -14.78 -8.34
CA ASP A 26 14.65 -16.15 -8.77
C ASP A 26 14.73 -16.29 -10.29
N PHE A 27 14.36 -15.23 -11.01
CA PHE A 27 14.47 -15.14 -12.45
C PHE A 27 15.42 -14.03 -12.87
N LYS A 28 16.28 -14.33 -13.87
CA LYS A 28 17.14 -13.32 -14.50
C LYS A 28 16.34 -12.53 -15.52
N ALA A 29 16.70 -11.26 -15.73
CA ALA A 29 16.14 -10.47 -16.82
C ALA A 29 16.38 -11.18 -18.17
N LEU A 30 15.45 -11.02 -19.10
CA LEU A 30 15.57 -11.53 -20.47
C LEU A 30 16.67 -10.76 -21.22
N ASP A 31 17.50 -11.48 -21.98
CA ASP A 31 18.47 -10.81 -22.86
C ASP A 31 17.78 -10.34 -24.15
N SER A 32 18.10 -9.16 -24.62
CA SER A 32 17.53 -8.60 -25.85
C SER A 32 17.72 -9.48 -27.09
N GLN A 33 18.68 -10.39 -27.06
CA GLN A 33 18.99 -11.35 -28.15
C GLN A 33 18.18 -12.65 -28.04
N GLU A 34 17.42 -12.86 -26.97
CA GLU A 34 16.55 -14.04 -26.85
C GLU A 34 15.46 -14.05 -27.92
N THR A 35 15.06 -15.25 -28.33
CA THR A 35 13.94 -15.46 -29.24
C THR A 35 12.61 -15.24 -28.55
N ILE A 36 11.61 -14.83 -29.30
CA ILE A 36 10.24 -14.69 -28.78
C ILE A 36 9.67 -16.04 -28.33
N ASP A 37 10.07 -17.14 -28.96
CA ASP A 37 9.73 -18.50 -28.53
C ASP A 37 10.12 -18.75 -27.06
N ASN A 38 11.37 -18.43 -26.69
CA ASN A 38 11.83 -18.54 -25.29
C ASN A 38 11.06 -17.62 -24.36
N VAL A 39 10.68 -16.42 -24.81
CA VAL A 39 9.90 -15.45 -24.03
C VAL A 39 8.48 -15.95 -23.79
N GLN A 40 7.86 -16.54 -24.82
CA GLN A 40 6.52 -17.15 -24.72
C GLN A 40 6.54 -18.36 -23.76
N ASP A 41 7.55 -19.21 -23.87
CA ASP A 41 7.75 -20.32 -22.93
C ASP A 41 7.92 -19.82 -21.50
N PHE A 42 8.72 -18.77 -21.28
CA PHE A 42 8.89 -18.15 -19.96
C PHE A 42 7.55 -17.68 -19.40
N PHE A 43 6.76 -16.92 -20.16
CA PHE A 43 5.47 -16.43 -19.68
C PHE A 43 4.43 -17.54 -19.48
N ALA A 44 4.57 -18.68 -20.17
CA ALA A 44 3.72 -19.85 -19.92
C ALA A 44 3.99 -20.52 -18.56
N GLU A 45 5.19 -20.34 -18.00
CA GLU A 45 5.58 -20.93 -16.71
C GLU A 45 5.31 -19.98 -15.51
N VAL A 46 5.21 -18.64 -15.75
CA VAL A 46 5.07 -17.64 -14.71
C VAL A 46 3.79 -16.83 -14.90
N ASN A 47 3.30 -16.23 -13.82
CA ASN A 47 2.11 -15.36 -13.87
C ASN A 47 2.52 -13.88 -13.77
N PHE A 48 3.50 -13.47 -14.58
CA PHE A 48 3.93 -12.08 -14.65
C PHE A 48 3.25 -11.37 -15.81
N SER A 49 2.78 -10.16 -15.59
CA SER A 49 2.20 -9.32 -16.65
C SER A 49 3.27 -8.73 -17.57
N HIS A 50 4.46 -8.49 -17.02
CA HIS A 50 5.62 -7.93 -17.73
C HIS A 50 6.88 -8.60 -17.22
N PHE A 51 7.97 -8.53 -18.01
CA PHE A 51 9.28 -8.94 -17.49
C PHE A 51 10.41 -8.07 -18.06
N PRO A 52 11.44 -7.77 -17.23
CA PRO A 52 12.53 -6.89 -17.65
C PRO A 52 13.38 -7.48 -18.76
N VAL A 53 13.77 -6.61 -19.69
CA VAL A 53 14.70 -6.92 -20.78
C VAL A 53 15.97 -6.09 -20.57
N VAL A 54 17.12 -6.75 -20.74
CA VAL A 54 18.44 -6.13 -20.63
C VAL A 54 19.24 -6.29 -21.91
N GLU A 55 20.14 -5.36 -22.14
CA GLU A 55 21.18 -5.41 -23.15
C GLU A 55 22.52 -5.10 -22.47
N GLU A 56 23.46 -6.04 -22.51
CA GLU A 56 24.74 -5.93 -21.78
C GLU A 56 24.57 -5.62 -20.28
N SER A 57 23.57 -6.22 -19.64
CA SER A 57 23.17 -6.01 -18.23
C SER A 57 22.51 -4.66 -17.91
N ILE A 58 22.35 -3.78 -18.90
CA ILE A 58 21.63 -2.50 -18.76
C ILE A 58 20.15 -2.72 -19.09
N TYR A 59 19.28 -2.27 -18.22
CA TYR A 59 17.83 -2.33 -18.43
C TYR A 59 17.43 -1.44 -19.62
N ILE A 60 16.66 -2.01 -20.56
CA ILE A 60 16.19 -1.31 -21.77
C ILE A 60 14.66 -1.20 -21.84
N GLY A 61 13.94 -1.81 -20.89
CA GLY A 61 12.48 -1.81 -20.79
C GLY A 61 11.95 -3.16 -20.35
N SER A 62 10.64 -3.26 -20.19
CA SER A 62 9.93 -4.50 -19.88
C SER A 62 9.05 -4.91 -21.04
N ILE A 63 9.02 -6.21 -21.37
CA ILE A 63 8.11 -6.77 -22.36
C ILE A 63 6.82 -7.22 -21.66
N ALA A 64 5.66 -6.86 -22.22
CA ALA A 64 4.37 -7.32 -21.73
C ALA A 64 4.11 -8.76 -22.20
N SER A 65 3.50 -9.59 -21.35
CA SER A 65 3.13 -10.97 -21.71
C SER A 65 2.11 -10.99 -22.86
N GLU A 66 1.14 -10.09 -22.86
CA GLU A 66 0.12 -9.96 -23.90
C GLU A 66 0.73 -9.62 -25.27
N ASP A 67 1.76 -8.78 -25.29
CA ASP A 67 2.50 -8.45 -26.52
C ASP A 67 3.30 -9.65 -27.01
N ALA A 68 4.04 -10.31 -26.11
CA ALA A 68 4.86 -11.47 -26.43
C ALA A 68 4.05 -12.61 -27.07
N GLU A 69 2.81 -12.86 -26.61
CA GLU A 69 1.91 -13.85 -27.18
C GLU A 69 1.58 -13.61 -28.65
N THR A 70 1.59 -12.35 -29.10
CA THR A 70 1.23 -11.96 -30.47
C THR A 70 2.41 -11.90 -31.42
N PHE A 71 3.64 -11.92 -30.90
CA PHE A 71 4.85 -11.75 -31.69
C PHE A 71 5.26 -13.05 -32.41
N ASP A 72 6.00 -12.87 -33.50
CA ASP A 72 6.54 -13.99 -34.29
C ASP A 72 7.66 -14.70 -33.48
N SER A 73 7.43 -15.96 -33.14
CA SER A 73 8.30 -16.77 -32.28
C SER A 73 9.74 -16.89 -32.79
N ASP A 74 9.96 -16.87 -34.11
CA ASP A 74 11.28 -16.95 -34.73
C ASP A 74 12.10 -15.65 -34.63
N LYS A 75 11.50 -14.56 -34.20
CA LYS A 75 12.17 -13.28 -34.04
C LYS A 75 12.83 -13.15 -32.68
N LYS A 76 13.74 -12.18 -32.56
CA LYS A 76 14.34 -11.77 -31.28
C LYS A 76 13.61 -10.58 -30.67
N ILE A 77 13.75 -10.41 -29.35
CA ILE A 77 13.19 -9.23 -28.62
C ILE A 77 13.64 -7.94 -29.29
N THR A 78 14.86 -7.85 -29.81
CA THR A 78 15.39 -6.65 -30.50
C THR A 78 14.50 -6.16 -31.65
N HIS A 79 13.75 -7.05 -32.32
CA HIS A 79 12.82 -6.67 -33.39
C HIS A 79 11.59 -5.90 -32.86
N TYR A 80 11.27 -6.09 -31.58
CA TYR A 80 10.11 -5.53 -30.89
C TYR A 80 10.51 -4.48 -29.83
N ARG A 81 11.74 -3.95 -29.89
CA ARG A 81 12.25 -2.97 -28.93
C ARG A 81 11.34 -1.75 -28.72
N TYR A 82 10.56 -1.38 -29.73
CA TYR A 82 9.63 -0.26 -29.72
C TYR A 82 8.39 -0.49 -28.87
N THR A 83 8.09 -1.74 -28.48
CA THR A 83 6.97 -2.07 -27.60
C THR A 83 7.37 -2.15 -26.13
N LEU A 84 8.69 -2.18 -25.83
CA LEU A 84 9.17 -2.28 -24.46
C LEU A 84 8.72 -1.07 -23.64
N GLU A 85 8.16 -1.34 -22.48
CA GLU A 85 7.68 -0.33 -21.55
C GLU A 85 8.77 0.06 -20.56
N GLY A 86 8.91 1.39 -20.31
CA GLY A 86 9.96 1.93 -19.46
C GLY A 86 9.47 2.28 -18.05
N PHE A 87 9.38 1.30 -17.16
CA PHE A 87 9.10 1.52 -15.74
C PHE A 87 10.01 0.67 -14.85
N TYR A 88 10.38 1.19 -13.69
CA TYR A 88 11.27 0.52 -12.74
C TYR A 88 11.20 1.16 -11.36
N ALA A 89 11.72 0.49 -10.36
CA ALA A 89 12.03 1.05 -9.06
C ALA A 89 13.56 1.19 -8.90
N ARG A 90 13.98 2.13 -8.07
CA ARG A 90 15.37 2.26 -7.61
C ARG A 90 15.51 1.60 -6.24
N THR A 91 16.70 1.11 -5.92
CA THR A 91 16.99 0.51 -4.62
C THR A 91 16.79 1.46 -3.43
N ASN A 92 16.81 2.77 -3.66
CA ASN A 92 16.60 3.81 -2.65
C ASN A 92 15.16 4.36 -2.61
N MET A 93 14.23 3.82 -3.40
CA MET A 93 12.82 4.23 -3.37
C MET A 93 12.11 3.67 -2.13
N ILE A 94 11.21 4.48 -1.57
CA ILE A 94 10.35 4.02 -0.48
C ILE A 94 9.18 3.17 -1.03
N TRP A 95 8.67 2.27 -0.21
CA TRP A 95 7.62 1.32 -0.62
C TRP A 95 6.33 1.99 -1.14
N LEU A 96 5.98 3.20 -0.65
CA LEU A 96 4.82 3.95 -1.15
C LEU A 96 5.00 4.41 -2.59
N ASP A 97 6.20 4.87 -2.95
CA ASP A 97 6.51 5.25 -4.34
C ASP A 97 6.51 4.02 -5.25
N ILE A 98 6.98 2.87 -4.74
CA ILE A 98 6.93 1.60 -5.48
C ILE A 98 5.48 1.17 -5.73
N MET A 99 4.58 1.33 -4.75
CA MET A 99 3.14 1.08 -4.95
C MET A 99 2.55 1.96 -6.06
N GLU A 100 2.96 3.23 -6.14
CA GLU A 100 2.52 4.12 -7.22
C GLU A 100 2.98 3.61 -8.59
N VAL A 101 4.21 3.09 -8.70
CA VAL A 101 4.72 2.51 -9.96
C VAL A 101 3.88 1.29 -10.38
N PHE A 102 3.51 0.40 -9.45
CA PHE A 102 2.60 -0.72 -9.73
C PHE A 102 1.25 -0.25 -10.27
N ALA A 103 0.63 0.70 -9.58
CA ALA A 103 -0.69 1.21 -9.93
C ALA A 103 -0.71 1.92 -11.28
N ARG A 104 0.33 2.73 -11.57
CA ARG A 104 0.42 3.54 -12.78
C ARG A 104 0.65 2.68 -14.04
N ASN A 105 1.41 1.59 -13.91
CA ASN A 105 1.79 0.75 -15.04
C ASN A 105 0.94 -0.54 -15.14
N HIS A 106 -0.06 -0.71 -14.27
CA HIS A 106 -0.94 -1.89 -14.27
C HIS A 106 -0.19 -3.22 -14.29
N THR A 107 0.96 -3.27 -13.64
CA THR A 107 1.85 -4.43 -13.60
C THR A 107 1.78 -5.15 -12.26
N ASN A 108 2.11 -6.44 -12.21
CA ASN A 108 2.27 -7.20 -10.98
C ASN A 108 3.75 -7.44 -10.61
N ILE A 109 4.67 -6.93 -11.42
CA ILE A 109 6.12 -7.02 -11.23
C ILE A 109 6.78 -5.70 -11.61
N ILE A 110 7.77 -5.25 -10.87
CA ILE A 110 8.56 -4.05 -11.17
C ILE A 110 10.04 -4.39 -11.13
N PRO A 111 10.79 -4.14 -12.22
CA PRO A 111 12.24 -4.24 -12.20
C PRO A 111 12.87 -3.28 -11.19
N VAL A 112 13.89 -3.74 -10.48
CA VAL A 112 14.71 -2.91 -9.58
C VAL A 112 16.06 -2.64 -10.23
N LEU A 113 16.44 -1.38 -10.27
CA LEU A 113 17.69 -0.94 -10.86
C LEU A 113 18.59 -0.26 -9.82
N ASP A 114 19.90 -0.42 -9.99
CA ASP A 114 20.88 0.38 -9.27
C ASP A 114 21.06 1.78 -9.89
N ASP A 115 21.95 2.58 -9.33
CA ASP A 115 22.24 3.94 -9.80
C ASP A 115 22.88 3.97 -11.20
N GLU A 116 23.43 2.85 -11.68
CA GLU A 116 24.02 2.69 -13.01
C GLU A 116 23.05 2.13 -14.06
N ASN A 117 21.75 2.00 -13.73
CA ASN A 117 20.68 1.38 -14.52
C ASN A 117 20.89 -0.11 -14.79
N LYS A 118 21.69 -0.79 -13.99
CA LYS A 118 21.80 -2.24 -14.07
C LYS A 118 20.62 -2.88 -13.33
N TYR A 119 20.11 -3.95 -13.90
CA TYR A 119 19.08 -4.75 -13.27
C TYR A 119 19.65 -5.48 -12.04
N VAL A 120 18.98 -5.31 -10.90
CA VAL A 120 19.35 -5.90 -9.60
C VAL A 120 18.43 -7.08 -9.26
N GLY A 121 17.16 -7.00 -9.65
CA GLY A 121 16.13 -7.96 -9.35
C GLY A 121 14.75 -7.33 -9.59
N TYR A 122 13.72 -7.84 -8.99
CA TYR A 122 12.37 -7.32 -9.14
C TYR A 122 11.58 -7.38 -7.84
N TYR A 123 10.55 -6.53 -7.73
CA TYR A 123 9.51 -6.65 -6.73
C TYR A 123 8.27 -7.27 -7.35
N GLU A 124 7.60 -8.13 -6.61
CA GLU A 124 6.23 -8.52 -6.88
C GLU A 124 5.26 -7.65 -6.06
N ILE A 125 4.08 -7.36 -6.60
CA ILE A 125 3.06 -6.58 -5.88
C ILE A 125 2.68 -7.23 -4.54
N THR A 126 2.71 -8.57 -4.48
CA THR A 126 2.46 -9.35 -3.26
C THR A 126 3.48 -9.08 -2.17
N ASP A 127 4.73 -8.80 -2.52
CA ASP A 127 5.78 -8.50 -1.54
C ASP A 127 5.60 -7.12 -0.92
N ILE A 128 5.18 -6.15 -1.72
CA ILE A 128 4.82 -4.81 -1.21
C ILE A 128 3.63 -4.88 -0.25
N ILE A 129 2.63 -5.71 -0.58
CA ILE A 129 1.49 -5.94 0.32
C ILE A 129 1.93 -6.62 1.61
N LYS A 130 2.83 -7.62 1.55
CA LYS A 130 3.41 -8.26 2.74
C LYS A 130 4.18 -7.25 3.60
N PHE A 131 5.03 -6.43 2.97
CA PHE A 131 5.77 -5.37 3.66
C PHE A 131 4.82 -4.41 4.38
N PHE A 132 3.76 -3.94 3.70
CA PHE A 132 2.77 -3.07 4.33
C PHE A 132 2.05 -3.76 5.51
N ASN A 133 1.75 -5.06 5.37
CA ASN A 133 1.12 -5.84 6.45
C ASN A 133 1.99 -5.94 7.70
N GLU A 134 3.32 -5.88 7.57
CA GLU A 134 4.24 -5.89 8.73
C GLU A 134 4.32 -4.54 9.46
N THR A 135 3.81 -3.46 8.86
CA THR A 135 3.77 -2.16 9.54
C THR A 135 2.83 -2.17 10.74
N PRO A 136 3.08 -1.38 11.80
CA PRO A 136 2.17 -1.24 12.94
C PRO A 136 0.75 -0.86 12.53
N PHE A 137 0.58 -0.16 11.39
CA PHE A 137 -0.72 0.22 10.87
C PHE A 137 -1.65 -0.98 10.61
N LEU A 138 -1.13 -2.08 10.05
CA LEU A 138 -1.93 -3.30 9.81
C LEU A 138 -1.70 -4.37 10.87
N LYS A 139 -0.47 -4.56 11.34
CA LYS A 139 -0.09 -5.65 12.24
C LYS A 139 -0.66 -5.49 13.65
N GLU A 140 -0.72 -4.27 14.18
CA GLU A 140 -1.23 -4.05 15.52
C GLU A 140 -2.75 -4.18 15.59
N GLN A 141 -3.21 -4.83 16.66
CA GLN A 141 -4.64 -4.95 16.94
C GLN A 141 -5.24 -3.58 17.24
N GLY A 142 -6.48 -3.38 16.78
CA GLY A 142 -7.22 -2.14 16.95
C GLY A 142 -8.35 -2.01 15.95
N GLY A 143 -8.94 -0.82 15.88
CA GLY A 143 -10.02 -0.52 14.94
C GLY A 143 -9.60 0.48 13.87
N ILE A 144 -10.32 0.44 12.76
CA ILE A 144 -10.23 1.48 11.70
C ILE A 144 -11.57 2.19 11.67
N ILE A 145 -11.54 3.51 11.70
CA ILE A 145 -12.71 4.36 11.48
C ILE A 145 -12.46 5.30 10.31
N ILE A 146 -13.52 5.66 9.62
CA ILE A 146 -13.51 6.68 8.58
C ILE A 146 -14.36 7.84 9.10
N VAL A 147 -13.75 9.02 9.18
CA VAL A 147 -14.41 10.24 9.64
C VAL A 147 -14.46 11.26 8.51
N GLU A 148 -15.57 11.98 8.40
CA GLU A 148 -15.76 13.01 7.38
C GLU A 148 -15.99 14.37 8.03
N LYS A 149 -15.48 15.42 7.40
CA LYS A 149 -15.70 16.82 7.78
C LYS A 149 -15.61 17.76 6.57
N ALA A 150 -16.17 18.96 6.71
CA ALA A 150 -15.99 20.01 5.71
C ALA A 150 -14.50 20.33 5.51
N ILE A 151 -14.07 20.54 4.25
CA ILE A 151 -12.67 20.85 3.91
C ILE A 151 -12.15 22.07 4.68
N SER A 152 -12.99 23.10 4.90
CA SER A 152 -12.60 24.31 5.63
C SER A 152 -12.30 24.08 7.11
N ASP A 153 -12.82 23.01 7.69
CA ASP A 153 -12.89 22.82 9.14
C ASP A 153 -12.10 21.61 9.64
N TYR A 154 -11.58 20.77 8.73
CA TYR A 154 -10.80 19.62 9.13
C TYR A 154 -9.38 19.99 9.57
N SER A 155 -8.81 19.18 10.46
CA SER A 155 -7.42 19.31 10.87
C SER A 155 -6.86 17.94 11.28
N MET A 156 -5.76 17.52 10.66
CA MET A 156 -5.08 16.27 11.05
C MET A 156 -4.55 16.32 12.48
N SER A 157 -4.12 17.49 12.97
CA SER A 157 -3.72 17.64 14.37
C SER A 157 -4.90 17.48 15.33
N GLN A 158 -6.11 17.91 14.95
CA GLN A 158 -7.32 17.68 15.73
C GLN A 158 -7.69 16.18 15.75
N VAL A 159 -7.53 15.47 14.63
CA VAL A 159 -7.75 14.02 14.56
C VAL A 159 -6.82 13.30 15.53
N ALA A 160 -5.52 13.60 15.50
CA ALA A 160 -4.56 13.02 16.44
C ALA A 160 -4.90 13.36 17.90
N GLN A 161 -5.21 14.61 18.20
CA GLN A 161 -5.60 15.08 19.55
C GLN A 161 -6.84 14.34 20.06
N ILE A 162 -7.86 14.14 19.24
CA ILE A 162 -9.08 13.41 19.62
C ILE A 162 -8.74 11.98 20.03
N VAL A 163 -7.92 11.28 19.26
CA VAL A 163 -7.50 9.91 19.56
C VAL A 163 -6.72 9.85 20.87
N GLU A 164 -5.65 10.65 20.96
CA GLU A 164 -4.70 10.58 22.07
C GLU A 164 -5.29 11.09 23.39
N SER A 165 -6.10 12.16 23.37
CA SER A 165 -6.74 12.68 24.57
C SER A 165 -7.80 11.75 25.18
N ASN A 166 -8.31 10.80 24.41
CA ASN A 166 -9.21 9.75 24.90
C ASN A 166 -8.49 8.41 25.20
N GLY A 167 -7.17 8.46 25.34
CA GLY A 167 -6.35 7.29 25.69
C GLY A 167 -6.14 6.28 24.56
N GLY A 168 -6.53 6.63 23.32
CA GLY A 168 -6.23 5.83 22.15
C GLY A 168 -4.80 6.06 21.65
N ARG A 169 -4.21 5.05 21.01
CA ARG A 169 -2.94 5.16 20.32
C ARG A 169 -3.20 5.33 18.83
N LEU A 170 -2.79 6.46 18.25
CA LEU A 170 -2.88 6.67 16.81
C LEU A 170 -1.79 5.84 16.11
N LEU A 171 -2.19 4.84 15.31
CA LEU A 171 -1.27 3.99 14.54
C LEU A 171 -1.06 4.53 13.12
N GLY A 172 -1.97 5.37 12.63
CA GLY A 172 -1.86 6.05 11.36
C GLY A 172 -3.16 6.72 10.96
N ALA A 173 -3.05 7.76 10.14
CA ALA A 173 -4.18 8.43 9.53
C ALA A 173 -3.79 8.97 8.16
N PHE A 174 -4.71 8.91 7.20
CA PHE A 174 -4.53 9.49 5.88
C PHE A 174 -5.87 9.95 5.30
N ILE A 175 -5.81 10.90 4.36
CA ILE A 175 -6.97 11.34 3.61
C ILE A 175 -7.31 10.25 2.60
N SER A 176 -8.48 9.63 2.76
CA SER A 176 -8.94 8.51 1.93
C SER A 176 -9.85 8.93 0.78
N ASP A 177 -10.52 10.08 0.91
CA ASP A 177 -11.35 10.66 -0.15
C ASP A 177 -11.48 12.18 0.02
N THR A 178 -11.71 12.87 -1.09
CA THR A 178 -11.94 14.31 -1.11
C THR A 178 -13.00 14.67 -2.16
N THR A 179 -14.06 15.32 -1.73
CA THR A 179 -15.10 15.89 -2.61
C THR A 179 -14.89 17.42 -2.76
N ALA A 180 -15.81 18.10 -3.44
CA ALA A 180 -15.76 19.56 -3.54
C ALA A 180 -15.96 20.29 -2.18
N SER A 181 -16.57 19.64 -1.19
CA SER A 181 -16.96 20.25 0.08
C SER A 181 -16.50 19.51 1.32
N THR A 182 -16.21 18.22 1.24
CA THR A 182 -15.88 17.35 2.36
C THR A 182 -14.60 16.58 2.12
N ILE A 183 -13.98 16.14 3.20
CA ILE A 183 -12.80 15.31 3.23
C ILE A 183 -13.04 14.11 4.15
N GLN A 184 -12.66 12.91 3.70
CA GLN A 184 -12.71 11.70 4.49
C GLN A 184 -11.30 11.33 4.95
N ILE A 185 -11.19 10.95 6.21
CA ILE A 185 -9.93 10.57 6.84
C ILE A 185 -10.10 9.17 7.40
N THR A 186 -9.29 8.24 6.92
CA THR A 186 -9.16 6.90 7.50
C THR A 186 -8.17 6.95 8.65
N VAL A 187 -8.60 6.48 9.82
CA VAL A 187 -7.84 6.52 11.06
C VAL A 187 -7.72 5.12 11.64
N LYS A 188 -6.51 4.62 11.82
CA LYS A 188 -6.22 3.37 12.54
C LYS A 188 -5.86 3.68 13.98
N ILE A 189 -6.61 3.08 14.90
CA ILE A 189 -6.49 3.30 16.35
C ILE A 189 -6.16 1.98 16.99
N GLY A 190 -5.14 1.92 17.85
CA GLY A 190 -4.81 0.77 18.67
C GLY A 190 -5.90 0.45 19.69
N LEU A 191 -5.72 -0.66 20.42
CA LEU A 191 -6.71 -1.12 21.41
C LEU A 191 -6.99 -0.05 22.48
N GLY A 192 -8.28 0.11 22.83
CA GLY A 192 -8.78 0.94 23.93
C GLY A 192 -9.49 2.22 23.48
N GLY A 193 -10.49 2.67 24.27
CA GLY A 193 -11.13 3.96 24.14
C GLY A 193 -11.96 4.23 22.88
N MET A 194 -12.27 3.23 22.05
CA MET A 194 -12.90 3.44 20.75
C MET A 194 -14.23 4.19 20.83
N ASN A 195 -15.10 3.85 21.79
CA ASN A 195 -16.40 4.52 21.97
C ASN A 195 -16.23 5.99 22.33
N GLU A 196 -15.35 6.29 23.28
CA GLU A 196 -15.06 7.66 23.71
C GLU A 196 -14.47 8.48 22.57
N ILE A 197 -13.61 7.87 21.76
CA ILE A 197 -13.01 8.48 20.58
C ILE A 197 -14.09 8.82 19.55
N ILE A 198 -14.96 7.86 19.21
CA ILE A 198 -16.08 8.07 18.27
C ILE A 198 -17.00 9.19 18.75
N GLN A 199 -17.39 9.16 20.04
CA GLN A 199 -18.23 10.23 20.60
C GLN A 199 -17.53 11.59 20.60
N THR A 200 -16.22 11.60 20.77
CA THR A 200 -15.45 12.84 20.72
C THR A 200 -15.35 13.37 19.28
N PHE A 201 -15.14 12.52 18.29
CA PHE A 201 -15.21 12.91 16.87
C PHE A 201 -16.56 13.58 16.55
N ARG A 202 -17.68 12.95 16.96
CA ARG A 202 -19.03 13.52 16.78
C ARG A 202 -19.18 14.89 17.45
N ARG A 203 -18.67 15.05 18.68
CA ARG A 203 -18.70 16.35 19.40
C ARG A 203 -17.89 17.45 18.71
N TYR A 204 -16.81 17.06 18.00
CA TYR A 204 -16.01 18.00 17.22
C TYR A 204 -16.55 18.20 15.79
N GLY A 205 -17.75 17.69 15.49
CA GLY A 205 -18.43 17.91 14.22
C GLY A 205 -17.91 17.04 13.07
N TYR A 206 -17.25 15.91 13.38
CA TYR A 206 -16.97 14.88 12.39
C TYR A 206 -18.14 13.91 12.28
N GLU A 207 -18.48 13.53 11.06
CA GLU A 207 -19.38 12.42 10.77
C GLU A 207 -18.60 11.11 10.73
N ILE A 208 -19.16 10.02 11.27
CA ILE A 208 -18.57 8.69 11.23
C ILE A 208 -19.18 7.95 10.03
N ILE A 209 -18.36 7.64 9.04
CA ILE A 209 -18.79 6.99 7.77
C ILE A 209 -18.67 5.48 7.86
N SER A 210 -17.68 4.95 8.60
CA SER A 210 -17.50 3.51 8.77
C SER A 210 -18.50 2.93 9.76
N GLU A 211 -19.11 1.80 9.40
CA GLU A 211 -19.85 1.00 10.38
C GLU A 211 -18.88 0.33 11.36
N HIS A 212 -19.00 0.65 12.64
CA HIS A 212 -18.22 0.00 13.69
C HIS A 212 -19.02 -1.17 14.27
N GLN A 213 -18.37 -2.30 14.62
CA GLN A 213 -19.07 -3.47 15.20
C GLN A 213 -19.88 -3.13 16.46
N GLU A 214 -19.44 -2.14 17.25
CA GLU A 214 -20.16 -1.67 18.43
C GLU A 214 -21.36 -0.78 18.08
N ASP A 215 -21.32 -0.01 17.00
CA ASP A 215 -22.49 0.73 16.49
C ASP A 215 -23.58 -0.25 16.02
N ASN A 216 -23.19 -1.37 15.38
CA ASN A 216 -24.11 -2.45 15.02
C ASN A 216 -24.72 -3.13 16.27
N PHE A 217 -23.93 -3.29 17.34
CA PHE A 217 -24.43 -3.81 18.61
C PHE A 217 -25.40 -2.83 19.30
N LEU A 218 -25.05 -1.54 19.35
CA LEU A 218 -25.89 -0.49 19.89
C LEU A 218 -27.19 -0.31 19.09
N ASN A 219 -27.12 -0.37 17.76
CA ASN A 219 -28.29 -0.33 16.89
C ASN A 219 -29.18 -1.58 17.13
N SER A 220 -28.60 -2.76 17.27
CA SER A 220 -29.33 -3.99 17.63
C SER A 220 -29.98 -3.90 19.01
N LEU A 221 -29.32 -3.27 20.00
CA LEU A 221 -29.90 -3.03 21.32
C LEU A 221 -31.06 -2.02 21.27
N LYS A 222 -30.90 -0.98 20.44
CA LYS A 222 -31.94 0.05 20.26
C LYS A 222 -33.18 -0.54 19.57
N GLU A 223 -32.98 -1.33 18.51
CA GLU A 223 -34.06 -2.04 17.82
C GLU A 223 -34.79 -3.01 18.76
N ARG A 224 -34.05 -3.72 19.65
CA ARG A 224 -34.65 -4.61 20.67
C ARG A 224 -35.40 -3.83 21.72
N SER A 225 -34.91 -2.66 22.14
CA SER A 225 -35.59 -1.77 23.08
C SER A 225 -36.89 -1.22 22.48
N ASP A 226 -36.85 -0.74 21.24
CA ASP A 226 -38.02 -0.23 20.52
C ASP A 226 -39.06 -1.34 20.26
N TYR A 227 -38.60 -2.57 20.05
CA TYR A 227 -39.47 -3.73 19.93
C TYR A 227 -40.17 -4.07 21.27
N LEU A 228 -39.43 -4.04 22.39
CA LEU A 228 -39.97 -4.23 23.74
C LEU A 228 -40.96 -3.14 24.11
N ASP A 229 -40.66 -1.89 23.82
CA ASP A 229 -41.57 -0.76 24.09
C ASP A 229 -42.89 -0.89 23.31
N LYS A 230 -42.83 -1.35 22.05
CA LYS A 230 -44.04 -1.68 21.28
C LYS A 230 -44.86 -2.83 21.89
N TYR A 231 -44.17 -3.81 22.49
CA TYR A 231 -44.85 -4.98 23.10
C TYR A 231 -45.47 -4.68 24.45
N LEU A 232 -44.86 -3.74 25.20
CA LEU A 232 -45.34 -3.34 26.54
C LEU A 232 -46.48 -2.32 26.49
N ASN A 233 -46.65 -1.64 25.35
CA ASN A 233 -47.68 -0.60 25.15
C ASN A 233 -48.87 -1.11 24.29
N MET A 234 -48.99 -2.42 24.06
CA MET A 234 -50.16 -3.10 23.56
C MET A 234 -51.00 -3.64 24.72
#